data_e5e92f58d961bbd8120c3f15d1e20a20
#
_entry.id   e5e92f58d961bbd8120c3f15d1e20a20
#
_cell.length_a   1.000
_cell.length_b   1.000
_cell.length_c   1.000
_cell.angle_alpha   90.00
_cell.angle_beta   90.00
_cell.angle_gamma   90.00
#
_symmetry.space_group_name_H-M   'P 1'
#
loop_
_entity.id
_entity.type
_entity.pdbx_description
1 polymer ?
#
loop_
_entity_poly.entity_id
_entity_poly.type
_entity_poly.pdbx_seq_one_letter_code
_entity_poly.pdbx_strand_id
1 'polypeptide(L)'
;YITPENLTQYESVRLFIERALLVNVNFRVNNNNAPALAEICNKLDGIPLAIELAAARIKMLSLEKIQERLDDRFSLLTGGKRTALPRQQTLKAMIDWSYDLLPEKEKILWERLSIFSGGWILEDAEEICPDVKISSYEILDLLDQLNEKSIIIYDEEYERYRILETIKQYGESRLKESNDDRRIALMHLNQFLKLSVEAKDKFSGNEGKFWIERLEAEHNNLISAIE
;
A
#
# COMPACT_ATOMS: atom_id res chain seq x y z
N TYR A 1 0.64 16.91 -31.85
CA TYR A 1 -0.62 16.97 -31.09
C TYR A 1 -0.73 15.72 -30.23
N ILE A 2 -0.94 15.90 -28.91
CA ILE A 2 -1.16 14.81 -27.96
C ILE A 2 -2.64 14.41 -28.08
N THR A 3 -2.91 13.24 -28.67
CA THR A 3 -4.26 12.68 -28.78
C THR A 3 -4.38 11.41 -27.92
N PRO A 4 -5.58 11.02 -27.48
CA PRO A 4 -5.77 9.80 -26.73
C PRO A 4 -5.21 8.56 -27.44
N GLU A 5 -5.37 8.46 -28.76
CA GLU A 5 -4.90 7.34 -29.58
C GLU A 5 -3.36 7.24 -29.57
N ASN A 6 -2.67 8.38 -29.65
CA ASN A 6 -1.21 8.41 -29.62
C ASN A 6 -0.66 8.10 -28.23
N LEU A 7 -1.41 8.45 -27.16
CA LEU A 7 -0.97 8.20 -25.79
C LEU A 7 -1.10 6.74 -25.36
N THR A 8 -2.12 6.02 -25.85
CA THR A 8 -2.38 4.62 -25.45
C THR A 8 -1.32 3.62 -25.93
N GLN A 9 -0.38 4.03 -26.80
CA GLN A 9 0.78 3.19 -27.17
C GLN A 9 1.85 3.14 -26.06
N TYR A 10 1.88 4.08 -25.11
CA TYR A 10 2.84 4.07 -24.01
C TYR A 10 2.35 3.20 -22.85
N GLU A 11 3.18 2.28 -22.37
CA GLU A 11 2.84 1.34 -21.29
C GLU A 11 2.46 2.06 -19.99
N SER A 12 3.17 3.13 -19.65
CA SER A 12 2.88 3.95 -18.46
C SER A 12 1.47 4.56 -18.51
N VAL A 13 1.02 5.00 -19.69
CA VAL A 13 -0.32 5.55 -19.89
C VAL A 13 -1.38 4.45 -19.82
N ARG A 14 -1.13 3.29 -20.43
CA ARG A 14 -2.03 2.14 -20.33
C ARG A 14 -2.22 1.71 -18.88
N LEU A 15 -1.13 1.56 -18.15
CA LEU A 15 -1.16 1.23 -16.72
C LEU A 15 -1.99 2.24 -15.94
N PHE A 16 -1.78 3.56 -16.16
CA PHE A 16 -2.57 4.59 -15.51
C PHE A 16 -4.07 4.43 -15.81
N ILE A 17 -4.45 4.25 -17.08
CA ILE A 17 -5.85 4.09 -17.49
C ILE A 17 -6.46 2.85 -16.85
N GLU A 18 -5.78 1.71 -16.88
CA GLU A 18 -6.23 0.46 -16.27
C GLU A 18 -6.52 0.64 -14.78
N ARG A 19 -5.58 1.23 -14.04
CA ARG A 19 -5.73 1.48 -12.60
C ARG A 19 -6.81 2.53 -12.30
N ALA A 20 -6.91 3.59 -13.10
CA ALA A 20 -7.95 4.61 -12.96
C ALA A 20 -9.36 4.02 -13.17
N LEU A 21 -9.53 3.08 -14.09
CA LEU A 21 -10.81 2.41 -14.34
C LEU A 21 -11.25 1.49 -13.19
N LEU A 22 -10.31 0.93 -12.41
CA LEU A 22 -10.65 0.15 -11.22
C LEU A 22 -11.33 0.99 -10.13
N VAL A 23 -10.93 2.26 -9.99
CA VAL A 23 -11.46 3.16 -8.96
C VAL A 23 -12.55 4.10 -9.48
N ASN A 24 -12.64 4.29 -10.81
CA ASN A 24 -13.66 5.10 -11.48
C ASN A 24 -13.99 4.51 -12.86
N VAL A 25 -15.01 3.68 -12.92
CA VAL A 25 -15.47 3.00 -14.15
C VAL A 25 -15.86 3.96 -15.29
N ASN A 26 -16.14 5.23 -14.97
CA ASN A 26 -16.49 6.26 -15.93
C ASN A 26 -15.29 7.08 -16.42
N PHE A 27 -14.08 6.77 -15.93
CA PHE A 27 -12.87 7.46 -16.37
C PHE A 27 -12.69 7.31 -17.88
N ARG A 28 -12.44 8.45 -18.56
CA ARG A 28 -12.18 8.48 -20.01
C ARG A 28 -11.11 9.51 -20.32
N VAL A 29 -10.17 9.11 -21.15
CA VAL A 29 -9.21 10.04 -21.75
C VAL A 29 -9.82 10.70 -22.98
N ASN A 30 -9.68 12.00 -23.08
CA ASN A 30 -10.15 12.81 -24.19
C ASN A 30 -9.10 13.90 -24.55
N ASN A 31 -9.33 14.65 -25.60
CA ASN A 31 -8.37 15.66 -26.09
C ASN A 31 -8.07 16.76 -25.04
N ASN A 32 -8.97 17.02 -24.10
CA ASN A 32 -8.78 18.08 -23.10
C ASN A 32 -7.86 17.60 -21.96
N ASN A 33 -7.97 16.34 -21.53
CA ASN A 33 -7.23 15.81 -20.39
C ASN A 33 -6.01 14.94 -20.78
N ALA A 34 -5.87 14.59 -22.05
CA ALA A 34 -4.73 13.82 -22.56
C ALA A 34 -3.38 14.50 -22.30
N PRO A 35 -3.22 15.83 -22.46
CA PRO A 35 -1.96 16.49 -22.14
C PRO A 35 -1.57 16.35 -20.65
N ALA A 36 -2.53 16.49 -19.75
CA ALA A 36 -2.28 16.32 -18.30
C ALA A 36 -1.85 14.90 -17.96
N LEU A 37 -2.49 13.89 -18.55
CA LEU A 37 -2.12 12.50 -18.36
C LEU A 37 -0.69 12.19 -18.85
N ALA A 38 -0.33 12.71 -20.04
CA ALA A 38 1.02 12.55 -20.59
C ALA A 38 2.07 13.14 -19.64
N GLU A 39 1.81 14.33 -19.12
CA GLU A 39 2.73 15.03 -18.22
C GLU A 39 2.84 14.33 -16.86
N ILE A 40 1.74 13.82 -16.30
CA ILE A 40 1.76 13.01 -15.09
C ILE A 40 2.67 11.79 -15.29
N CYS A 41 2.45 10.99 -16.34
CA CYS A 41 3.25 9.80 -16.60
C CYS A 41 4.73 10.12 -16.81
N ASN A 42 5.03 11.23 -17.47
CA ASN A 42 6.41 11.71 -17.67
C ASN A 42 7.06 12.12 -16.33
N LYS A 43 6.38 12.89 -15.50
CA LYS A 43 6.87 13.31 -14.16
C LYS A 43 7.09 12.14 -13.22
N LEU A 44 6.29 11.10 -13.35
CA LEU A 44 6.43 9.87 -12.57
C LEU A 44 7.52 8.94 -13.13
N ASP A 45 8.25 9.37 -14.16
CA ASP A 45 9.41 8.68 -14.76
C ASP A 45 9.08 7.23 -15.19
N GLY A 46 7.81 6.97 -15.50
CA GLY A 46 7.32 5.64 -15.85
C GLY A 46 7.38 4.61 -14.72
N ILE A 47 7.58 5.03 -13.45
CA ILE A 47 7.67 4.13 -12.30
C ILE A 47 6.28 3.52 -12.03
N PRO A 48 6.07 2.18 -12.16
CA PRO A 48 4.75 1.57 -12.07
C PRO A 48 4.03 1.91 -10.77
N LEU A 49 4.66 1.74 -9.62
CA LEU A 49 4.07 2.04 -8.33
C LEU A 49 3.64 3.52 -8.20
N ALA A 50 4.46 4.46 -8.70
CA ALA A 50 4.11 5.87 -8.67
C ALA A 50 2.89 6.17 -9.55
N ILE A 51 2.78 5.51 -10.70
CA ILE A 51 1.64 5.60 -11.61
C ILE A 51 0.37 5.05 -10.97
N GLU A 52 0.45 3.89 -10.31
CA GLU A 52 -0.69 3.27 -9.59
C GLU A 52 -1.20 4.16 -8.46
N LEU A 53 -0.30 4.71 -7.65
CA LEU A 53 -0.64 5.64 -6.57
C LEU A 53 -1.31 6.92 -7.10
N ALA A 54 -0.84 7.45 -8.26
CA ALA A 54 -1.45 8.61 -8.89
C ALA A 54 -2.83 8.28 -9.48
N ALA A 55 -2.95 7.15 -10.19
CA ALA A 55 -4.20 6.71 -10.82
C ALA A 55 -5.31 6.46 -9.79
N ALA A 56 -4.98 5.91 -8.61
CA ALA A 56 -5.94 5.72 -7.52
C ALA A 56 -6.60 7.04 -7.06
N ARG A 57 -5.96 8.20 -7.29
CA ARG A 57 -6.49 9.53 -6.93
C ARG A 57 -7.57 10.04 -7.87
N ILE A 58 -7.78 9.40 -9.03
CA ILE A 58 -8.86 9.75 -9.99
C ILE A 58 -10.26 9.60 -9.35
N LYS A 59 -10.40 8.84 -8.29
CA LYS A 59 -11.64 8.77 -7.49
C LYS A 59 -12.03 10.12 -6.90
N MET A 60 -11.04 10.97 -6.58
CA MET A 60 -11.22 12.22 -5.82
C MET A 60 -10.76 13.48 -6.57
N LEU A 61 -9.86 13.36 -7.54
CA LEU A 61 -9.21 14.47 -8.22
C LEU A 61 -9.28 14.31 -9.73
N SER A 62 -9.38 15.43 -10.48
CA SER A 62 -9.19 15.43 -11.93
C SER A 62 -7.70 15.29 -12.29
N LEU A 63 -7.40 14.91 -13.55
CA LEU A 63 -6.03 14.80 -14.04
C LEU A 63 -5.25 16.12 -13.88
N GLU A 64 -5.88 17.25 -14.16
CA GLU A 64 -5.27 18.57 -14.03
C GLU A 64 -4.89 18.88 -12.58
N LYS A 65 -5.76 18.53 -11.62
CA LYS A 65 -5.46 18.69 -10.19
C LYS A 65 -4.37 17.74 -9.68
N ILE A 66 -4.29 16.53 -10.22
CA ILE A 66 -3.19 15.61 -9.92
C ILE A 66 -1.88 16.20 -10.44
N GLN A 67 -1.86 16.67 -11.69
CA GLN A 67 -0.71 17.31 -12.30
C GLN A 67 -0.21 18.50 -11.48
N GLU A 68 -1.09 19.44 -11.13
CA GLU A 68 -0.78 20.63 -10.33
C GLU A 68 -0.14 20.24 -8.98
N ARG A 69 -0.72 19.28 -8.27
CA ARG A 69 -0.19 18.82 -6.98
C ARG A 69 1.14 18.08 -7.08
N LEU A 70 1.39 17.39 -8.17
CA LEU A 70 2.70 16.81 -8.46
C LEU A 70 3.75 17.89 -8.70
N ASP A 71 3.39 18.96 -9.40
CA ASP A 71 4.29 20.11 -9.64
C ASP A 71 4.74 20.76 -8.34
N ASP A 72 3.81 21.03 -7.43
CA ASP A 72 4.09 21.60 -6.12
C ASP A 72 5.06 20.72 -5.33
N ARG A 73 4.82 19.40 -5.29
CA ARG A 73 5.64 18.44 -4.54
C ARG A 73 7.04 18.27 -5.14
N PHE A 74 7.16 18.16 -6.45
CA PHE A 74 8.47 18.05 -7.10
C PHE A 74 9.28 19.35 -7.02
N SER A 75 8.65 20.51 -7.04
CA SER A 75 9.33 21.78 -6.82
C SER A 75 9.97 21.87 -5.43
N LEU A 76 9.28 21.38 -4.39
CA LEU A 76 9.80 21.32 -3.03
C LEU A 76 11.00 20.38 -2.89
N LEU A 77 11.02 19.26 -3.63
CA LEU A 77 12.12 18.29 -3.59
C LEU A 77 13.37 18.74 -4.32
N THR A 78 13.24 19.56 -5.37
CA THR A 78 14.40 20.11 -6.09
C THR A 78 15.19 21.13 -5.28
N GLY A 79 14.61 21.67 -4.19
CA GLY A 79 15.28 22.57 -3.22
C GLY A 79 16.06 21.87 -2.10
N GLY A 80 15.96 20.54 -1.96
CA GLY A 80 16.60 19.75 -0.90
C GLY A 80 17.89 19.03 -1.31
N LYS A 81 18.61 18.45 -0.33
CA LYS A 81 19.91 17.80 -0.53
C LYS A 81 19.92 16.74 -1.66
N ARG A 82 20.76 16.99 -2.66
CA ARG A 82 20.92 16.27 -3.95
C ARG A 82 21.60 14.89 -3.87
N THR A 83 21.38 14.07 -2.85
CA THR A 83 22.13 12.80 -2.67
C THR A 83 21.40 11.54 -3.14
N ALA A 84 20.09 11.59 -3.37
CA ALA A 84 19.32 10.45 -3.85
C ALA A 84 19.15 10.49 -5.39
N LEU A 85 19.04 9.31 -6.02
CA LEU A 85 18.75 9.19 -7.44
C LEU A 85 17.38 9.80 -7.77
N PRO A 86 17.19 10.48 -8.94
CA PRO A 86 15.93 11.12 -9.32
C PRO A 86 14.69 10.22 -9.17
N ARG A 87 14.77 8.97 -9.61
CA ARG A 87 13.67 7.99 -9.47
C ARG A 87 13.28 7.69 -8.02
N GLN A 88 14.25 7.62 -7.12
CA GLN A 88 13.98 7.40 -5.69
C GLN A 88 13.30 8.62 -5.06
N GLN A 89 13.67 9.83 -5.48
CA GLN A 89 13.02 11.07 -5.03
C GLN A 89 11.57 11.13 -5.53
N THR A 90 11.32 10.80 -6.79
CA THR A 90 9.98 10.74 -7.39
C THR A 90 9.08 9.76 -6.64
N LEU A 91 9.56 8.54 -6.39
CA LEU A 91 8.79 7.52 -5.70
C LEU A 91 8.49 7.93 -4.25
N LYS A 92 9.50 8.44 -3.53
CA LYS A 92 9.32 8.94 -2.16
C LYS A 92 8.27 10.06 -2.11
N ALA A 93 8.33 11.01 -3.04
CA ALA A 93 7.35 12.11 -3.12
C ALA A 93 5.92 11.59 -3.33
N MET A 94 5.76 10.57 -4.16
CA MET A 94 4.45 9.97 -4.40
C MET A 94 3.91 9.23 -3.18
N ILE A 95 4.77 8.53 -2.45
CA ILE A 95 4.39 7.85 -1.21
C ILE A 95 4.03 8.89 -0.13
N ASP A 96 4.86 9.92 0.07
CA ASP A 96 4.59 11.03 0.99
C ASP A 96 3.24 11.69 0.66
N TRP A 97 3.00 11.99 -0.62
CA TRP A 97 1.73 12.59 -1.06
C TRP A 97 0.54 11.66 -0.80
N SER A 98 0.69 10.38 -1.10
CA SER A 98 -0.36 9.39 -0.86
C SER A 98 -0.68 9.28 0.62
N TYR A 99 0.34 9.24 1.49
CA TYR A 99 0.19 9.21 2.93
C TYR A 99 -0.52 10.46 3.47
N ASP A 100 -0.11 11.66 3.04
CA ASP A 100 -0.70 12.92 3.51
C ASP A 100 -2.20 13.05 3.18
N LEU A 101 -2.64 12.44 2.07
CA LEU A 101 -4.04 12.44 1.66
C LEU A 101 -4.93 11.43 2.39
N LEU A 102 -4.34 10.53 3.18
CA LEU A 102 -5.11 9.55 3.94
C LEU A 102 -5.77 10.18 5.16
N PRO A 103 -7.00 9.76 5.51
CA PRO A 103 -7.58 9.97 6.84
C PRO A 103 -6.70 9.38 7.94
N GLU A 104 -6.81 9.92 9.14
CA GLU A 104 -5.95 9.54 10.27
C GLU A 104 -5.98 8.04 10.60
N LYS A 105 -7.16 7.41 10.60
CA LYS A 105 -7.29 5.97 10.88
C LYS A 105 -6.60 5.09 9.83
N GLU A 106 -6.66 5.49 8.56
CA GLU A 106 -5.97 4.78 7.49
C GLU A 106 -4.44 4.90 7.61
N LYS A 107 -3.92 6.08 8.00
CA LYS A 107 -2.49 6.28 8.28
C LYS A 107 -2.02 5.34 9.39
N ILE A 108 -2.74 5.36 10.52
CA ILE A 108 -2.43 4.51 11.67
C ILE A 108 -2.48 3.03 11.28
N LEU A 109 -3.49 2.60 10.51
CA LEU A 109 -3.57 1.20 10.09
C LEU A 109 -2.42 0.84 9.16
N TRP A 110 -2.10 1.65 8.14
CA TRP A 110 -0.95 1.39 7.27
C TRP A 110 0.36 1.27 8.07
N GLU A 111 0.62 2.18 9.00
CA GLU A 111 1.80 2.13 9.88
C GLU A 111 1.87 0.77 10.61
N ARG A 112 0.77 0.32 11.20
CA ARG A 112 0.69 -0.94 11.95
C ARG A 112 0.82 -2.18 11.08
N LEU A 113 0.20 -2.17 9.90
CA LEU A 113 0.31 -3.27 8.93
C LEU A 113 1.73 -3.49 8.42
N SER A 114 2.60 -2.48 8.53
CA SER A 114 4.00 -2.57 8.12
C SER A 114 4.83 -3.52 9.00
N ILE A 115 4.29 -4.00 10.14
CA ILE A 115 4.95 -5.02 10.97
C ILE A 115 4.98 -6.39 10.29
N PHE A 116 3.99 -6.70 9.46
CA PHE A 116 3.86 -8.02 8.84
C PHE A 116 4.96 -8.27 7.81
N SER A 117 5.43 -9.53 7.76
CA SER A 117 6.41 -10.03 6.80
C SER A 117 5.80 -11.15 5.98
N GLY A 118 5.73 -10.98 4.64
CA GLY A 118 5.15 -12.00 3.74
C GLY A 118 3.62 -11.96 3.62
N GLY A 119 2.96 -10.93 4.14
CA GLY A 119 1.51 -10.76 4.09
C GLY A 119 0.80 -11.26 5.35
N TRP A 120 -0.53 -11.12 5.39
CA TRP A 120 -1.37 -11.48 6.55
C TRP A 120 -2.79 -11.83 6.09
N ILE A 121 -3.58 -12.43 6.97
CA ILE A 121 -5.03 -12.61 6.81
C ILE A 121 -5.78 -11.54 7.62
N LEU A 122 -7.07 -11.39 7.37
CA LEU A 122 -7.92 -10.40 8.05
C LEU A 122 -7.83 -10.54 9.58
N GLU A 123 -7.95 -11.76 10.09
CA GLU A 123 -7.97 -12.07 11.52
C GLU A 123 -6.68 -11.64 12.23
N ASP A 124 -5.53 -11.74 11.57
CA ASP A 124 -4.26 -11.29 12.14
C ASP A 124 -4.22 -9.76 12.25
N ALA A 125 -4.77 -9.04 11.26
CA ALA A 125 -4.90 -7.59 11.33
C ALA A 125 -5.90 -7.14 12.41
N GLU A 126 -7.03 -7.84 12.56
CA GLU A 126 -8.06 -7.59 13.57
C GLU A 126 -7.57 -7.85 15.01
N GLU A 127 -6.58 -8.73 15.19
CA GLU A 127 -5.99 -9.04 16.50
C GLU A 127 -4.85 -8.07 16.86
N ILE A 128 -4.00 -7.70 15.87
CA ILE A 128 -2.76 -6.95 16.12
C ILE A 128 -2.97 -5.44 16.05
N CYS A 129 -3.78 -4.96 15.08
CA CYS A 129 -3.84 -3.52 14.77
C CYS A 129 -4.78 -2.68 15.64
N PRO A 130 -5.82 -3.20 16.32
CA PRO A 130 -6.75 -2.39 17.08
C PRO A 130 -6.16 -1.73 18.32
N ASP A 131 -6.77 -0.61 18.73
CA ASP A 131 -6.58 0.08 20.01
C ASP A 131 -7.76 1.03 20.28
N VAL A 132 -7.55 2.03 21.15
CA VAL A 132 -8.57 3.07 21.44
C VAL A 132 -8.91 3.97 20.24
N LYS A 133 -8.05 4.02 19.21
CA LYS A 133 -8.24 4.84 18.01
C LYS A 133 -8.93 4.09 16.87
N ILE A 134 -8.67 2.78 16.76
CA ILE A 134 -9.21 1.90 15.72
C ILE A 134 -9.77 0.65 16.38
N SER A 135 -11.08 0.43 16.26
CA SER A 135 -11.72 -0.81 16.73
C SER A 135 -11.49 -1.96 15.74
N SER A 136 -11.57 -3.21 16.21
CA SER A 136 -11.45 -4.39 15.33
C SER A 136 -12.52 -4.40 14.23
N TYR A 137 -13.72 -3.91 14.50
CA TYR A 137 -14.82 -3.84 13.51
C TYR A 137 -14.55 -2.89 12.34
N GLU A 138 -13.63 -1.94 12.49
CA GLU A 138 -13.27 -0.99 11.44
C GLU A 138 -12.14 -1.51 10.54
N ILE A 139 -11.44 -2.58 10.93
CA ILE A 139 -10.25 -3.07 10.21
C ILE A 139 -10.59 -3.46 8.78
N LEU A 140 -11.66 -4.22 8.55
CA LEU A 140 -12.05 -4.64 7.21
C LEU A 140 -12.32 -3.45 6.29
N ASP A 141 -13.12 -2.48 6.75
CA ASP A 141 -13.44 -1.28 5.96
C ASP A 141 -12.19 -0.45 5.65
N LEU A 142 -11.27 -0.35 6.62
CA LEU A 142 -10.01 0.37 6.43
C LEU A 142 -9.06 -0.37 5.48
N LEU A 143 -9.02 -1.71 5.52
CA LEU A 143 -8.25 -2.51 4.57
C LEU A 143 -8.79 -2.32 3.15
N ASP A 144 -10.10 -2.34 2.95
CA ASP A 144 -10.71 -2.07 1.65
C ASP A 144 -10.33 -0.68 1.13
N GLN A 145 -10.36 0.35 1.98
CA GLN A 145 -9.97 1.70 1.61
C GLN A 145 -8.48 1.80 1.25
N LEU A 146 -7.60 1.12 1.96
CA LEU A 146 -6.17 1.07 1.64
C LEU A 146 -5.91 0.29 0.34
N ASN A 147 -6.64 -0.78 0.08
CA ASN A 147 -6.57 -1.55 -1.16
C ASN A 147 -7.02 -0.72 -2.37
N GLU A 148 -8.16 -0.02 -2.29
CA GLU A 148 -8.62 0.92 -3.32
C GLU A 148 -7.58 2.01 -3.64
N LYS A 149 -6.76 2.39 -2.66
CA LYS A 149 -5.71 3.42 -2.80
C LYS A 149 -4.35 2.84 -3.21
N SER A 150 -4.29 1.54 -3.52
CA SER A 150 -3.08 0.82 -3.95
C SER A 150 -1.94 0.87 -2.91
N ILE A 151 -2.28 1.00 -1.63
CA ILE A 151 -1.32 0.91 -0.52
C ILE A 151 -1.05 -0.54 -0.15
N ILE A 152 -2.11 -1.35 -0.13
CA ILE A 152 -2.05 -2.79 0.07
C ILE A 152 -2.66 -3.51 -1.13
N ILE A 153 -2.45 -4.81 -1.22
CA ILE A 153 -2.98 -5.66 -2.28
C ILE A 153 -3.69 -6.83 -1.59
N TYR A 154 -4.94 -7.09 -1.97
CA TYR A 154 -5.66 -8.28 -1.58
C TYR A 154 -5.52 -9.35 -2.66
N ASP A 155 -5.14 -10.55 -2.26
CA ASP A 155 -5.03 -11.73 -3.11
C ASP A 155 -6.24 -12.63 -2.84
N GLU A 156 -7.19 -12.63 -3.80
CA GLU A 156 -8.46 -13.37 -3.68
C GLU A 156 -8.25 -14.90 -3.68
N GLU A 157 -7.20 -15.41 -4.35
CA GLU A 157 -6.93 -16.85 -4.43
C GLU A 157 -6.48 -17.41 -3.07
N TYR A 158 -5.69 -16.62 -2.34
CA TYR A 158 -5.13 -17.03 -1.04
C TYR A 158 -5.84 -16.38 0.16
N GLU A 159 -6.83 -15.53 -0.09
CA GLU A 159 -7.54 -14.72 0.94
C GLU A 159 -6.56 -13.96 1.86
N ARG A 160 -5.50 -13.39 1.28
CA ARG A 160 -4.41 -12.74 2.01
C ARG A 160 -4.18 -11.31 1.53
N TYR A 161 -3.80 -10.48 2.46
CA TYR A 161 -3.30 -9.14 2.18
C TYR A 161 -1.78 -9.14 2.10
N ARG A 162 -1.23 -8.25 1.28
CA ARG A 162 0.21 -7.99 1.21
C ARG A 162 0.47 -6.51 0.96
N ILE A 163 1.67 -6.09 1.32
CA ILE A 163 2.15 -4.73 1.09
C ILE A 163 3.46 -4.81 0.31
N LEU A 164 3.65 -3.90 -0.65
CA LEU A 164 4.91 -3.83 -1.39
C LEU A 164 6.04 -3.34 -0.47
N GLU A 165 7.23 -3.90 -0.63
CA GLU A 165 8.37 -3.65 0.26
C GLU A 165 8.67 -2.15 0.46
N THR A 166 8.64 -1.35 -0.61
CA THR A 166 8.87 0.10 -0.51
C THR A 166 7.80 0.84 0.30
N ILE A 167 6.54 0.41 0.17
CA ILE A 167 5.40 0.94 0.92
C ILE A 167 5.49 0.50 2.39
N LYS A 168 5.92 -0.75 2.63
CA LYS A 168 6.17 -1.30 3.96
C LYS A 168 7.23 -0.50 4.70
N GLN A 169 8.41 -0.32 4.12
CA GLN A 169 9.53 0.43 4.72
C GLN A 169 9.13 1.87 5.08
N TYR A 170 8.29 2.50 4.25
CA TYR A 170 7.75 3.81 4.56
C TYR A 170 6.84 3.76 5.81
N GLY A 171 5.91 2.81 5.88
CA GLY A 171 5.04 2.62 7.04
C GLY A 171 5.81 2.29 8.31
N GLU A 172 6.84 1.44 8.23
CA GLU A 172 7.75 1.14 9.36
C GLU A 172 8.44 2.40 9.91
N SER A 173 8.88 3.29 9.00
CA SER A 173 9.48 4.57 9.42
C SER A 173 8.46 5.43 10.18
N ARG A 174 7.22 5.50 9.68
CA ARG A 174 6.14 6.25 10.34
C ARG A 174 5.72 5.63 11.67
N LEU A 175 5.65 4.29 11.73
CA LEU A 175 5.35 3.56 12.97
C LEU A 175 6.38 3.86 14.07
N LYS A 176 7.67 3.95 13.72
CA LYS A 176 8.73 4.36 14.67
C LYS A 176 8.59 5.82 15.09
N GLU A 177 8.25 6.71 14.17
CA GLU A 177 8.01 8.12 14.46
C GLU A 177 6.82 8.35 15.42
N SER A 178 5.77 7.51 15.30
CA SER A 178 4.58 7.55 16.16
C SER A 178 4.81 6.91 17.54
N ASN A 179 5.94 6.25 17.77
CA ASN A 179 6.29 5.48 18.98
C ASN A 179 5.31 4.34 19.33
N ASP A 180 4.58 3.82 18.33
CA ASP A 180 3.66 2.68 18.49
C ASP A 180 4.35 1.33 18.13
N ASP A 181 5.59 1.37 17.63
CA ASP A 181 6.37 0.24 17.15
C ASP A 181 6.51 -0.88 18.16
N ARG A 182 6.84 -0.54 19.42
CA ARG A 182 7.01 -1.53 20.50
C ARG A 182 5.70 -2.24 20.85
N ARG A 183 4.59 -1.50 20.88
CA ARG A 183 3.27 -2.08 21.18
C ARG A 183 2.87 -3.05 20.07
N ILE A 184 2.99 -2.63 18.82
CA ILE A 184 2.64 -3.44 17.66
C ILE A 184 3.55 -4.67 17.54
N ALA A 185 4.86 -4.54 17.79
CA ALA A 185 5.77 -5.68 17.81
C ALA A 185 5.37 -6.71 18.88
N LEU A 186 4.98 -6.25 20.08
CA LEU A 186 4.51 -7.14 21.14
C LEU A 186 3.20 -7.86 20.77
N MET A 187 2.25 -7.16 20.15
CA MET A 187 0.99 -7.76 19.69
C MET A 187 1.26 -8.81 18.59
N HIS A 188 2.15 -8.49 17.64
CA HIS A 188 2.59 -9.38 16.58
C HIS A 188 3.26 -10.65 17.16
N LEU A 189 4.21 -10.49 18.08
CA LEU A 189 4.85 -11.61 18.77
C LEU A 189 3.82 -12.51 19.48
N ASN A 190 2.89 -11.91 20.24
CA ASN A 190 1.89 -12.68 20.99
C ASN A 190 0.96 -13.47 20.04
N GLN A 191 0.52 -12.88 18.94
CA GLN A 191 -0.34 -13.55 17.96
C GLN A 191 0.37 -14.75 17.32
N PHE A 192 1.61 -14.60 16.86
CA PHE A 192 2.34 -15.69 16.22
C PHE A 192 2.88 -16.73 17.22
N LEU A 193 3.13 -16.35 18.47
CA LEU A 193 3.37 -17.30 19.55
C LEU A 193 2.12 -18.16 19.82
N LYS A 194 0.94 -17.55 19.93
CA LYS A 194 -0.35 -18.24 20.10
C LYS A 194 -0.57 -19.24 18.96
N LEU A 195 -0.39 -18.82 17.71
CA LEU A 195 -0.48 -19.68 16.52
C LEU A 195 0.46 -20.88 16.62
N SER A 196 1.71 -20.68 17.05
CA SER A 196 2.72 -21.73 17.18
C SER A 196 2.34 -22.75 18.27
N VAL A 197 1.79 -22.29 19.40
CA VAL A 197 1.32 -23.15 20.50
C VAL A 197 0.12 -23.97 20.07
N GLU A 198 -0.86 -23.37 19.41
CA GLU A 198 -2.04 -24.07 18.89
C GLU A 198 -1.67 -25.15 17.86
N ALA A 199 -0.75 -24.85 16.96
CA ALA A 199 -0.28 -25.80 15.95
C ALA A 199 0.39 -27.03 16.56
N LYS A 200 1.18 -26.83 17.63
CA LYS A 200 1.94 -27.92 18.28
C LYS A 200 1.06 -29.10 18.68
N ASP A 201 -0.11 -28.84 19.24
CA ASP A 201 -1.00 -29.88 19.76
C ASP A 201 -1.78 -30.57 18.64
N LYS A 202 -1.84 -29.99 17.44
CA LYS A 202 -2.66 -30.44 16.31
C LYS A 202 -1.87 -31.11 15.19
N PHE A 203 -0.54 -31.07 15.22
CA PHE A 203 0.31 -31.72 14.22
C PHE A 203 0.09 -33.22 14.04
N SER A 204 -0.25 -33.94 15.10
CA SER A 204 -0.39 -35.40 15.11
C SER A 204 -1.80 -35.87 14.79
N GLY A 205 -2.73 -34.98 14.44
CA GLY A 205 -4.15 -35.29 14.20
C GLY A 205 -4.56 -35.19 12.73
N ASN A 206 -5.86 -35.37 12.48
CA ASN A 206 -6.46 -35.25 11.14
C ASN A 206 -6.28 -33.86 10.50
N GLU A 207 -5.98 -32.85 11.31
CA GLU A 207 -5.76 -31.45 10.89
C GLU A 207 -4.28 -31.14 10.63
N GLY A 208 -3.37 -32.11 10.78
CA GLY A 208 -1.92 -31.87 10.70
C GLY A 208 -1.47 -31.19 9.39
N LYS A 209 -2.05 -31.60 8.24
CA LYS A 209 -1.75 -30.99 6.95
C LYS A 209 -2.15 -29.51 6.91
N PHE A 210 -3.34 -29.16 7.37
CA PHE A 210 -3.81 -27.78 7.45
C PHE A 210 -2.88 -26.89 8.29
N TRP A 211 -2.44 -27.39 9.46
CA TRP A 211 -1.55 -26.64 10.34
C TRP A 211 -0.14 -26.44 9.76
N ILE A 212 0.37 -27.43 9.02
CA ILE A 212 1.64 -27.30 8.31
C ILE A 212 1.52 -26.18 7.25
N GLU A 213 0.50 -26.25 6.39
CA GLU A 213 0.25 -25.24 5.35
C GLU A 213 0.06 -23.84 5.96
N ARG A 214 -0.66 -23.74 7.09
CA ARG A 214 -0.85 -22.46 7.81
C ARG A 214 0.48 -21.89 8.35
N LEU A 215 1.33 -22.73 8.97
CA LEU A 215 2.63 -22.28 9.48
C LEU A 215 3.61 -21.94 8.35
N GLU A 216 3.58 -22.67 7.24
CA GLU A 216 4.37 -22.33 6.05
C GLU A 216 3.96 -20.95 5.49
N ALA A 217 2.67 -20.66 5.40
CA ALA A 217 2.16 -19.37 4.96
C ALA A 217 2.60 -18.23 5.89
N GLU A 218 2.74 -18.49 7.20
CA GLU A 218 3.16 -17.50 8.20
C GLU A 218 4.66 -17.55 8.54
N HIS A 219 5.45 -18.32 7.80
CA HIS A 219 6.88 -18.50 8.08
C HIS A 219 7.65 -17.19 8.30
N ASN A 220 7.44 -16.22 7.42
CA ASN A 220 8.13 -14.93 7.52
C ASN A 220 7.66 -14.10 8.73
N ASN A 221 6.37 -14.16 9.06
CA ASN A 221 5.83 -13.51 10.24
C ASN A 221 6.36 -14.14 11.53
N LEU A 222 6.48 -15.48 11.57
CA LEU A 222 7.05 -16.22 12.70
C LEU A 222 8.52 -15.86 12.93
N ILE A 223 9.32 -15.73 11.87
CA ILE A 223 10.72 -15.32 11.99
C ILE A 223 10.79 -13.87 12.49
N SER A 224 10.08 -12.95 11.85
CA SER A 224 10.13 -11.53 12.25
C SER A 224 9.57 -11.24 13.65
N ALA A 225 8.74 -12.15 14.18
CA ALA A 225 8.21 -12.01 15.54
C ALA A 225 9.24 -12.28 16.64
N ILE A 226 10.32 -13.02 16.33
CA ILE A 226 11.37 -13.38 17.31
C ILE A 226 12.67 -12.57 17.15
N GLU A 227 12.79 -11.76 16.10
CA GLU A 227 13.90 -10.82 15.88
C GLU A 227 13.67 -9.50 16.62
#